data_3262a10412d4370804196ae1a7e0d0da
#
_entry.id   3262a10412d4370804196ae1a7e0d0da
#
_cell.length_a   1.000
_cell.length_b   1.000
_cell.length_c   1.000
_cell.angle_alpha   90.00
_cell.angle_beta   90.00
_cell.angle_gamma   90.00
#
_symmetry.space_group_name_H-M   'P 1'
#
loop_
_entity.id
_entity.type
_entity.pdbx_description
1 polymer ?
#
loop_
_entity_poly.entity_id
_entity_poly.type
_entity_poly.pdbx_seq_one_letter_code
_entity_poly.pdbx_strand_id
1 'polypeptide(L)'
;MKYSKAEQETSIVWDEEQKVACIYTASPATMRKLDKLCEACPDEYTRTWTETDKKDRVTAAKYEVAAKLVKFAKPVVRTEEQIQAARERGKANAERLARYRSERK
;
A
#
# COMPACT_ATOMS: atom_id res chain seq x y z
N MET A 1 -0.79 -9.67 -21.96
CA MET A 1 -0.06 -8.47 -22.35
C MET A 1 0.19 -7.60 -21.13
N LYS A 2 1.45 -7.27 -20.85
CA LYS A 2 1.77 -6.38 -19.74
C LYS A 2 1.59 -4.93 -20.16
N TYR A 3 0.90 -4.15 -19.35
CA TYR A 3 0.85 -2.70 -19.54
C TYR A 3 2.21 -2.09 -19.21
N SER A 4 2.60 -1.04 -19.95
CA SER A 4 3.76 -0.24 -19.60
C SER A 4 3.51 0.50 -18.29
N LYS A 5 4.55 1.05 -17.66
CA LYS A 5 4.38 1.83 -16.42
C LYS A 5 3.44 3.03 -16.62
N ALA A 6 3.44 3.63 -17.81
CA ALA A 6 2.53 4.73 -18.13
C ALA A 6 1.07 4.25 -18.23
N GLU A 7 0.84 3.00 -18.61
CA GLU A 7 -0.48 2.40 -18.71
C GLU A 7 -0.98 1.81 -17.38
N GLN A 8 -0.09 1.67 -16.39
CA GLN A 8 -0.41 1.16 -15.06
C GLN A 8 -1.03 2.26 -14.20
N GLU A 9 -2.18 2.74 -14.63
CA GLU A 9 -2.90 3.82 -13.97
C GLU A 9 -3.76 3.31 -12.81
N THR A 10 -3.94 4.19 -11.82
CA THR A 10 -4.87 3.97 -10.73
C THR A 10 -5.79 5.19 -10.62
N SER A 11 -7.08 4.94 -10.60
CA SER A 11 -8.07 6.01 -10.40
C SER A 11 -8.98 5.67 -9.22
N ILE A 12 -9.38 6.69 -8.48
CA ILE A 12 -10.27 6.57 -7.34
C ILE A 12 -11.42 7.57 -7.55
N VAL A 13 -12.64 7.06 -7.51
CA VAL A 13 -13.84 7.87 -7.73
C VAL A 13 -14.80 7.69 -6.56
N TRP A 14 -15.23 8.79 -5.95
CA TRP A 14 -16.30 8.80 -4.96
C TRP A 14 -17.07 10.12 -5.07
N ASP A 15 -18.29 10.14 -4.53
CA ASP A 15 -19.08 11.36 -4.39
C ASP A 15 -19.47 11.56 -2.91
N GLU A 16 -19.99 12.73 -2.60
CA GLU A 16 -20.38 13.09 -1.22
C GLU A 16 -21.61 12.33 -0.72
N GLU A 17 -22.41 11.81 -1.64
CA GLU A 17 -23.61 11.06 -1.29
C GLU A 17 -23.30 9.60 -0.98
N GLN A 18 -22.42 9.00 -1.76
CA GLN A 18 -22.01 7.61 -1.57
C GLN A 18 -20.81 7.53 -0.61
N LYS A 19 -20.92 6.69 0.39
CA LYS A 19 -19.83 6.49 1.36
C LYS A 19 -18.82 5.46 0.91
N VAL A 20 -18.83 5.13 -0.38
CA VAL A 20 -17.97 4.11 -0.98
C VAL A 20 -17.16 4.75 -2.10
N ALA A 21 -15.85 4.50 -2.10
CA ALA A 21 -14.96 4.88 -3.18
C ALA A 21 -14.71 3.68 -4.09
N CYS A 22 -14.74 3.89 -5.41
CA CYS A 22 -14.41 2.87 -6.40
C CYS A 22 -12.99 3.10 -6.89
N ILE A 23 -12.15 2.08 -6.74
CA ILE A 23 -10.75 2.12 -7.17
C ILE A 23 -10.59 1.23 -8.40
N TYR A 24 -10.10 1.80 -9.51
CA TYR A 24 -9.64 1.06 -10.66
C TYR A 24 -8.12 1.10 -10.69
N THR A 25 -7.47 -0.02 -10.89
CA THR A 25 -6.02 -0.03 -11.02
C THR A 25 -5.54 -1.08 -12.03
N ALA A 26 -4.57 -0.69 -12.83
CA ALA A 26 -3.81 -1.59 -13.71
C ALA A 26 -2.37 -1.78 -13.18
N SER A 27 -2.09 -1.33 -11.95
CA SER A 27 -0.77 -1.47 -11.31
C SER A 27 -0.70 -2.77 -10.50
N PRO A 28 0.20 -3.71 -10.85
CA PRO A 28 0.36 -4.93 -10.06
C PRO A 28 0.73 -4.67 -8.60
N ALA A 29 1.56 -3.66 -8.34
CA ALA A 29 1.95 -3.28 -6.98
C ALA A 29 0.75 -2.80 -6.16
N THR A 30 -0.11 -1.97 -6.77
CA THR A 30 -1.33 -1.46 -6.12
C THR A 30 -2.32 -2.60 -5.86
N MET A 31 -2.49 -3.49 -6.83
CA MET A 31 -3.35 -4.67 -6.67
C MET A 31 -2.91 -5.54 -5.49
N ARG A 32 -1.60 -5.78 -5.34
CA ARG A 32 -1.08 -6.54 -4.21
C ARG A 32 -1.41 -5.89 -2.86
N LYS A 33 -1.28 -4.57 -2.77
CA LYS A 33 -1.62 -3.83 -1.55
C LYS A 33 -3.11 -3.91 -1.23
N LEU A 34 -3.94 -3.71 -2.24
CA LEU A 34 -5.40 -3.76 -2.08
C LEU A 34 -5.90 -5.17 -1.77
N ASP A 35 -5.33 -6.18 -2.40
CA ASP A 35 -5.68 -7.58 -2.13
C ASP A 35 -5.37 -7.98 -0.69
N LYS A 36 -4.25 -7.51 -0.15
CA LYS A 36 -3.90 -7.72 1.26
C LYS A 36 -4.90 -7.03 2.20
N LEU A 37 -5.34 -5.82 1.83
CA LEU A 37 -6.35 -5.10 2.61
C LEU A 37 -7.72 -5.78 2.54
N CYS A 38 -8.09 -6.33 1.37
CA CYS A 38 -9.31 -7.12 1.23
C CYS A 38 -9.28 -8.36 2.13
N GLU A 39 -8.14 -9.01 2.23
CA GLU A 39 -7.95 -10.17 3.08
C GLU A 39 -7.99 -9.82 4.57
N ALA A 40 -7.33 -8.72 4.95
CA ALA A 40 -7.24 -8.27 6.34
C ALA A 40 -8.52 -7.60 6.84
N CYS A 41 -9.19 -6.83 5.97
CA CYS A 41 -10.37 -6.01 6.31
C CYS A 41 -11.48 -6.20 5.28
N PRO A 42 -12.10 -7.39 5.20
CA PRO A 42 -13.08 -7.69 4.14
C PRO A 42 -14.36 -6.85 4.22
N ASP A 43 -14.68 -6.27 5.38
CA ASP A 43 -15.84 -5.39 5.53
C ASP A 43 -15.60 -3.99 4.95
N GLU A 44 -14.33 -3.59 4.82
CA GLU A 44 -13.95 -2.26 4.38
C GLU A 44 -13.41 -2.24 2.94
N TYR A 45 -12.81 -3.34 2.49
CA TYR A 45 -12.20 -3.49 1.17
C TYR A 45 -12.76 -4.71 0.45
N THR A 46 -13.29 -4.51 -0.75
CA THR A 46 -13.86 -5.59 -1.57
C THR A 46 -13.39 -5.47 -3.01
N ARG A 47 -12.90 -6.57 -3.57
CA ARG A 47 -12.55 -6.63 -5.00
C ARG A 47 -13.82 -6.95 -5.78
N THR A 48 -14.23 -6.06 -6.69
CA THR A 48 -15.50 -6.16 -7.42
C THR A 48 -15.35 -6.61 -8.86
N TRP A 49 -14.18 -6.46 -9.46
CA TRP A 49 -13.98 -6.76 -10.87
C TRP A 49 -12.51 -7.05 -11.15
N THR A 50 -12.28 -7.96 -12.08
CA THR A 50 -10.94 -8.34 -12.53
C THR A 50 -10.92 -8.46 -14.04
N GLU A 51 -9.94 -7.83 -14.68
CA GLU A 51 -9.66 -8.01 -16.10
C GLU A 51 -8.50 -8.98 -16.27
N THR A 52 -8.63 -9.92 -17.20
CA THR A 52 -7.57 -10.86 -17.56
C THR A 52 -7.27 -10.78 -19.04
N ASP A 53 -6.04 -11.12 -19.41
CA ASP A 53 -5.64 -11.23 -20.81
C ASP A 53 -5.93 -12.63 -21.36
N LYS A 54 -5.50 -12.90 -22.62
CA LYS A 54 -5.71 -14.19 -23.28
C LYS A 54 -5.02 -15.36 -22.59
N LYS A 55 -4.04 -15.09 -21.72
CA LYS A 55 -3.31 -16.11 -20.95
C LYS A 55 -3.78 -16.19 -19.49
N ASP A 56 -4.96 -15.65 -19.20
CA ASP A 56 -5.56 -15.58 -17.84
C ASP A 56 -4.71 -14.81 -16.82
N ARG A 57 -3.84 -13.91 -17.29
CA ARG A 57 -3.06 -13.04 -16.39
C ARG A 57 -3.89 -11.80 -16.05
N VAL A 58 -3.90 -11.45 -14.77
CA VAL A 58 -4.63 -10.27 -14.31
C VAL A 58 -3.95 -9.00 -14.81
N THR A 59 -4.68 -8.17 -15.54
CA THR A 59 -4.18 -6.92 -16.12
C THR A 59 -4.73 -5.69 -15.42
N ALA A 60 -5.92 -5.79 -14.81
CA ALA A 60 -6.53 -4.70 -14.07
C ALA A 60 -7.55 -5.25 -13.08
N ALA A 61 -7.91 -4.45 -12.09
CA ALA A 61 -8.92 -4.81 -11.12
C ALA A 61 -9.65 -3.57 -10.60
N LYS A 62 -10.87 -3.77 -10.12
CA LYS A 62 -11.65 -2.74 -9.42
C LYS A 62 -11.93 -3.19 -8.00
N TYR A 63 -11.92 -2.21 -7.11
CA TYR A 63 -12.17 -2.42 -5.68
C TYR A 63 -13.16 -1.41 -5.17
N GLU A 64 -13.92 -1.78 -4.16
CA GLU A 64 -14.74 -0.84 -3.39
C GLU A 64 -14.15 -0.71 -2.00
N VAL A 65 -14.05 0.53 -1.53
CA VAL A 65 -13.45 0.89 -0.25
C VAL A 65 -14.32 1.92 0.43
N ALA A 66 -14.46 1.88 1.74
CA ALA A 66 -15.15 2.94 2.47
C ALA A 66 -14.46 4.28 2.17
N ALA A 67 -15.23 5.29 1.72
CA ALA A 67 -14.67 6.58 1.30
C ALA A 67 -13.87 7.26 2.42
N LYS A 68 -14.24 7.04 3.67
CA LYS A 68 -13.51 7.57 4.84
C LYS A 68 -12.05 7.10 4.94
N LEU A 69 -11.71 6.00 4.25
CA LEU A 69 -10.35 5.45 4.23
C LEU A 69 -9.48 6.06 3.14
N VAL A 70 -10.08 6.81 2.21
CA VAL A 70 -9.35 7.59 1.21
C VAL A 70 -8.97 8.92 1.86
N LYS A 71 -7.69 9.08 2.18
CA LYS A 71 -7.20 10.24 2.91
C LYS A 71 -6.09 10.94 2.14
N PHE A 72 -6.12 12.27 2.21
CA PHE A 72 -5.03 13.09 1.70
C PHE A 72 -4.03 13.27 2.83
N ALA A 73 -2.86 12.70 2.66
CA ALA A 73 -1.83 12.72 3.69
C ALA A 73 -1.01 14.01 3.61
N LYS A 74 -0.77 14.60 4.79
CA LYS A 74 0.13 15.74 4.90
C LYS A 74 1.57 15.21 4.84
N PRO A 75 2.46 15.83 4.05
CA PRO A 75 3.85 15.38 4.02
C PRO A 75 4.48 15.45 5.41
N VAL A 76 5.17 14.39 5.79
CA VAL A 76 5.90 14.37 7.06
C VAL A 76 7.24 15.05 6.84
N VAL A 77 7.38 16.27 7.37
CA VAL A 77 8.65 16.99 7.38
C VAL A 77 9.39 16.62 8.66
N ARG A 78 10.44 15.83 8.53
CA ARG A 78 11.28 15.48 9.68
C ARG A 78 12.34 16.58 9.85
N THR A 79 12.48 17.09 11.07
CA THR A 79 13.56 18.00 11.40
C THR A 79 14.88 17.24 11.43
N GLU A 80 16.02 17.98 11.28
CA GLU A 80 17.34 17.34 11.37
C GLU A 80 17.52 16.60 12.69
N GLU A 81 17.02 17.16 13.79
CA GLU A 81 17.05 16.51 15.10
C GLU A 81 16.31 15.19 15.12
N GLN A 82 15.14 15.11 14.48
CA GLN A 82 14.36 13.89 14.39
C GLN A 82 15.07 12.84 13.53
N ILE A 83 15.69 13.25 12.45
CA ILE A 83 16.45 12.36 11.56
C ILE A 83 17.65 11.81 12.34
N GLN A 84 18.37 12.67 13.07
CA GLN A 84 19.53 12.27 13.84
C GLN A 84 19.14 11.33 14.99
N ALA A 85 18.06 11.61 15.69
CA ALA A 85 17.54 10.75 16.75
C ALA A 85 17.15 9.36 16.21
N ALA A 86 16.56 9.30 15.02
CA ALA A 86 16.21 8.04 14.38
C ALA A 86 17.46 7.23 13.99
N ARG A 87 18.50 7.90 13.48
CA ARG A 87 19.79 7.27 13.16
C ARG A 87 20.49 6.74 14.41
N GLU A 88 20.50 7.49 15.48
CA GLU A 88 21.10 7.08 16.75
C GLU A 88 20.37 5.88 17.35
N ARG A 89 19.05 5.86 17.30
CA ARG A 89 18.26 4.70 17.75
C ARG A 89 18.56 3.46 16.93
N GLY A 90 18.67 3.59 15.62
CA GLY A 90 19.02 2.48 14.74
C GLY A 90 20.41 1.93 15.04
N LYS A 91 21.37 2.82 15.27
CA LYS A 91 22.74 2.45 15.63
C LYS A 91 22.80 1.73 16.98
N ALA A 92 22.12 2.27 17.99
CA ALA A 92 22.06 1.66 19.32
C ALA A 92 21.41 0.27 19.27
N ASN A 93 20.36 0.11 18.47
CA ASN A 93 19.70 -1.19 18.28
C ASN A 93 20.62 -2.20 17.58
N ALA A 94 21.39 -1.77 16.58
CA ALA A 94 22.35 -2.60 15.90
C ALA A 94 23.47 -3.08 16.84
N GLU A 95 23.98 -2.18 17.68
CA GLU A 95 24.99 -2.52 18.68
C GLU A 95 24.46 -3.51 19.73
N ARG A 96 23.24 -3.31 20.19
CA ARG A 96 22.59 -4.22 21.13
C ARG A 96 22.40 -5.60 20.54
N LEU A 97 22.00 -5.70 19.29
CA LEU A 97 21.86 -6.98 18.59
C LEU A 97 23.20 -7.67 18.41
N ALA A 98 24.27 -6.92 18.12
CA ALA A 98 25.61 -7.45 17.98
C ALA A 98 26.12 -8.05 19.31
N ARG A 99 25.88 -7.35 20.44
CA ARG A 99 26.20 -7.86 21.78
C ARG A 99 25.43 -9.13 22.10
N TYR A 100 24.13 -9.15 21.80
CA TYR A 100 23.29 -10.30 22.04
C TYR A 100 23.77 -11.53 21.27
N ARG A 101 24.17 -11.37 20.01
CA ARG A 101 24.74 -12.44 19.20
C ARG A 101 26.10 -12.93 19.77
N SER A 102 26.90 -12.01 20.26
CA SER A 102 28.22 -12.35 20.87
C SER A 102 28.07 -13.13 22.17
N GLU A 103 27.08 -12.82 22.99
CA GLU A 103 26.80 -13.49 24.26
C GLU A 103 26.18 -14.87 24.09
N ARG A 104 25.66 -15.17 22.91
CA ARG A 104 24.96 -16.43 22.61
C ARG A 104 25.85 -17.58 22.16
N LYS A 105 27.13 -17.42 22.19
CA LYS A 105 28.06 -18.50 21.80
C LYS A 105 28.07 -19.62 22.81
#